data_2139cbe32917e7997eb643a8b5ca22d7
#
_entry.id   2139cbe32917e7997eb643a8b5ca22d7
#
_cell.length_a   1.000
_cell.length_b   1.000
_cell.length_c   1.000
_cell.angle_alpha   90.00
_cell.angle_beta   90.00
_cell.angle_gamma   90.00
#
_symmetry.space_group_name_H-M   'P 1'
#
loop_
_entity.id
_entity.type
_entity.pdbx_description
1 polymer ?
#
loop_
_entity_poly.entity_id
_entity_poly.type
_entity_poly.pdbx_seq_one_letter_code
_entity_poly.pdbx_strand_id
1 'polypeptide(L)'
;IAIDAVGYGYNHLHVSRTMADTGPGTSGSCMVNINCEEGEAWQTEKNGVCQMTLPIGNYIYICSGALVNNTAEDLKPYILSAFHCIDLDIPVTEKNLNKYTFYFHFEHTGCENNSSIASYRTITGCKKIAGIPLDGGSDGLLLLLNQTIPEHYNAYYNGWDRSNTAAQSGVGIHHPSGDYMKISTFNKVARTSTWYGIDNIKGAPNAHWNVVFEQTA
;
A
#
# COMPACT_ATOMS: atom_id res chain seq x y z
N ILE A 1 3.86 -18.03 -2.88
CA ILE A 1 2.78 -17.04 -2.67
C ILE A 1 3.24 -15.79 -3.40
N ALA A 2 2.63 -15.50 -4.53
CA ALA A 2 2.92 -14.29 -5.29
C ALA A 2 2.04 -13.17 -4.73
N ILE A 3 2.63 -12.05 -4.33
CA ILE A 3 1.90 -10.79 -4.19
C ILE A 3 1.83 -10.20 -5.60
N ASP A 4 0.82 -10.62 -6.33
CA ASP A 4 0.49 -9.98 -7.60
C ASP A 4 -0.27 -8.71 -7.30
N ALA A 5 0.42 -7.61 -7.48
CA ALA A 5 -0.07 -6.25 -7.50
C ALA A 5 -0.87 -5.80 -6.26
N VAL A 6 -0.35 -4.81 -5.60
CA VAL A 6 -1.12 -4.00 -4.66
C VAL A 6 -2.16 -3.23 -5.47
N GLY A 7 -3.39 -3.76 -5.54
CA GLY A 7 -4.52 -3.09 -6.16
C GLY A 7 -4.99 -1.97 -5.26
N TYR A 8 -4.72 -0.72 -5.62
CA TYR A 8 -5.29 0.43 -4.93
C TYR A 8 -6.64 0.76 -5.55
N GLY A 9 -7.68 0.76 -4.71
CA GLY A 9 -8.93 1.42 -5.06
C GLY A 9 -8.72 2.94 -5.04
N TYR A 10 -8.59 3.56 -6.21
CA TYR A 10 -8.50 5.01 -6.32
C TYR A 10 -9.89 5.62 -6.36
N ASN A 11 -10.20 6.42 -5.37
CA ASN A 11 -11.17 7.49 -5.52
C ASN A 11 -10.40 8.82 -5.50
N HIS A 12 -10.25 9.41 -6.69
CA HIS A 12 -9.89 10.80 -6.96
C HIS A 12 -8.46 11.27 -6.66
N LEU A 13 -7.65 11.37 -7.72
CA LEU A 13 -6.35 12.06 -7.75
C LEU A 13 -6.43 13.58 -7.46
N HIS A 14 -7.61 14.19 -7.38
CA HIS A 14 -7.79 15.63 -7.20
C HIS A 14 -8.96 16.02 -6.28
N VAL A 15 -9.22 15.27 -5.22
CA VAL A 15 -10.06 15.80 -4.16
C VAL A 15 -9.15 16.19 -3.01
N SER A 16 -9.02 17.48 -2.76
CA SER A 16 -8.60 18.02 -1.47
C SER A 16 -9.56 17.48 -0.42
N ARG A 17 -9.27 16.29 0.10
CA ARG A 17 -9.99 15.77 1.26
C ARG A 17 -9.51 16.57 2.45
N THR A 18 -10.43 17.11 3.20
CA THR A 18 -10.14 17.69 4.50
C THR A 18 -9.61 16.59 5.42
N MET A 19 -8.82 16.92 6.44
CA MET A 19 -8.34 15.93 7.42
C MET A 19 -9.47 15.14 8.10
N ALA A 20 -10.73 15.59 7.99
CA ALA A 20 -11.91 14.90 8.47
C ALA A 20 -12.30 13.66 7.63
N ASP A 21 -11.80 13.56 6.38
CA ASP A 21 -12.15 12.50 5.43
C ASP A 21 -11.06 11.42 5.31
N THR A 22 -9.97 11.53 6.07
CA THR A 22 -8.84 10.59 6.05
C THR A 22 -8.35 10.28 7.45
N GLY A 23 -7.92 9.05 7.67
CA GLY A 23 -7.38 8.58 8.94
C GLY A 23 -8.22 7.48 9.60
N PRO A 24 -7.96 7.17 10.86
CA PRO A 24 -8.65 6.11 11.58
C PRO A 24 -10.19 6.22 11.53
N GLY A 25 -10.85 5.13 11.14
CA GLY A 25 -12.31 5.05 11.09
C GLY A 25 -12.96 5.69 9.85
N THR A 26 -12.18 6.11 8.85
CA THR A 26 -12.71 6.80 7.66
C THR A 26 -12.86 5.91 6.42
N SER A 27 -12.47 4.66 6.48
CA SER A 27 -12.71 3.71 5.38
C SER A 27 -14.19 3.38 5.21
N GLY A 28 -14.56 2.97 3.98
CA GLY A 28 -15.93 2.57 3.69
C GLY A 28 -16.39 1.38 4.54
N SER A 29 -17.69 1.28 4.79
CA SER A 29 -18.29 0.21 5.62
C SER A 29 -18.08 -1.20 5.04
N CYS A 30 -17.74 -1.31 3.74
CA CYS A 30 -17.41 -2.58 3.09
C CYS A 30 -15.95 -3.03 3.32
N MET A 31 -15.14 -2.25 4.02
CA MET A 31 -13.75 -2.59 4.29
C MET A 31 -13.62 -3.47 5.52
N VAL A 32 -13.04 -4.66 5.35
CA VAL A 32 -12.90 -5.70 6.37
C VAL A 32 -11.59 -5.51 7.13
N ASN A 33 -11.62 -5.58 8.46
CA ASN A 33 -10.39 -5.55 9.27
C ASN A 33 -9.53 -6.79 9.00
N ILE A 34 -8.21 -6.61 8.98
CA ILE A 34 -7.24 -7.68 8.72
C ILE A 34 -7.33 -8.86 9.71
N ASN A 35 -7.91 -8.64 10.88
CA ASN A 35 -8.08 -9.65 11.92
C ASN A 35 -9.50 -10.27 11.93
N CYS A 36 -10.27 -10.12 10.84
CA CYS A 36 -11.46 -10.91 10.55
C CYS A 36 -11.09 -12.26 9.90
N GLU A 37 -12.09 -13.10 9.63
CA GLU A 37 -11.94 -14.43 9.03
C GLU A 37 -11.14 -14.38 7.71
N GLU A 38 -11.39 -13.38 6.88
CA GLU A 38 -10.71 -13.18 5.60
C GLU A 38 -9.20 -13.00 5.73
N GLY A 39 -8.76 -12.53 6.88
CA GLY A 39 -7.35 -12.28 7.20
C GLY A 39 -6.64 -13.43 7.93
N GLU A 40 -7.34 -14.49 8.36
CA GLU A 40 -6.74 -15.56 9.17
C GLU A 40 -5.54 -16.24 8.51
N ALA A 41 -5.61 -16.47 7.20
CA ALA A 41 -4.54 -17.10 6.43
C ALA A 41 -3.37 -16.14 6.10
N TRP A 42 -3.48 -14.84 6.42
CA TRP A 42 -2.57 -13.78 5.98
C TRP A 42 -1.84 -13.07 7.13
N GLN A 43 -1.82 -13.69 8.30
CA GLN A 43 -1.24 -13.10 9.50
C GLN A 43 0.28 -12.93 9.44
N THR A 44 0.96 -13.62 8.54
CA THR A 44 2.39 -13.46 8.29
C THR A 44 2.64 -12.30 7.32
N GLU A 45 1.96 -12.30 6.18
CA GLU A 45 2.15 -11.33 5.09
C GLU A 45 1.74 -9.91 5.51
N LYS A 46 0.72 -9.76 6.35
CA LYS A 46 0.30 -8.46 6.88
C LYS A 46 1.43 -7.72 7.61
N ASN A 47 2.36 -8.46 8.22
CA ASN A 47 3.49 -7.87 8.94
C ASN A 47 4.50 -7.16 8.03
N GLY A 48 4.38 -7.34 6.72
CA GLY A 48 5.13 -6.58 5.72
C GLY A 48 4.37 -5.38 5.17
N VAL A 49 3.12 -5.14 5.56
CA VAL A 49 2.33 -4.00 5.08
C VAL A 49 2.45 -2.83 6.06
N CYS A 50 2.61 -1.63 5.53
CA CYS A 50 2.68 -0.41 6.32
C CYS A 50 1.80 0.70 5.76
N GLN A 51 1.27 1.52 6.66
CA GLN A 51 0.75 2.84 6.30
C GLN A 51 1.94 3.79 6.13
N MET A 52 1.86 4.68 5.16
CA MET A 52 2.87 5.71 4.92
C MET A 52 2.25 7.09 5.11
N THR A 53 2.86 7.94 5.93
CA THR A 53 2.54 9.37 6.02
C THR A 53 3.62 10.19 5.36
N LEU A 54 3.23 11.07 4.47
CA LEU A 54 4.09 11.76 3.51
C LEU A 54 3.90 13.27 3.66
N PRO A 55 4.64 13.95 4.57
CA PRO A 55 4.55 15.41 4.73
C PRO A 55 5.21 16.12 3.54
N ILE A 56 4.41 16.78 2.71
CA ILE A 56 4.85 17.49 1.51
C ILE A 56 4.19 18.87 1.47
N GLY A 57 4.99 19.95 1.49
CA GLY A 57 4.47 21.29 1.63
C GLY A 57 3.73 21.46 2.96
N ASN A 58 2.48 21.92 2.88
CA ASN A 58 1.58 22.11 4.03
C ASN A 58 0.58 20.93 4.19
N TYR A 59 0.77 19.85 3.44
CA TYR A 59 -0.13 18.71 3.43
C TYR A 59 0.54 17.46 3.96
N ILE A 60 -0.28 16.54 4.46
CA ILE A 60 0.11 15.16 4.78
C ILE A 60 -0.67 14.26 3.83
N TYR A 61 0.04 13.55 2.97
CA TYR A 61 -0.53 12.51 2.13
C TYR A 61 -0.40 11.16 2.83
N ILE A 62 -1.30 10.25 2.53
CA ILE A 62 -1.31 8.91 3.13
C ILE A 62 -1.36 7.88 2.01
N CYS A 63 -0.47 6.89 2.10
CA CYS A 63 -0.41 5.76 1.18
C CYS A 63 -0.21 4.46 1.96
N SER A 64 -0.30 3.34 1.25
CA SER A 64 0.12 2.04 1.76
C SER A 64 1.42 1.62 1.06
N GLY A 65 2.23 0.83 1.76
CA GLY A 65 3.43 0.22 1.19
C GLY A 65 3.58 -1.22 1.66
N ALA A 66 4.30 -2.01 0.88
CA ALA A 66 4.65 -3.38 1.22
C ALA A 66 6.16 -3.54 1.31
N LEU A 67 6.65 -4.03 2.45
CA LEU A 67 8.03 -4.44 2.61
C LEU A 67 8.28 -5.67 1.75
N VAL A 68 9.28 -5.59 0.87
CA VAL A 68 9.57 -6.66 -0.08
C VAL A 68 11.00 -7.15 0.05
N ASN A 69 11.18 -8.45 -0.17
CA ASN A 69 12.48 -9.08 -0.23
C ASN A 69 13.19 -8.75 -1.56
N ASN A 70 14.45 -9.10 -1.66
CA ASN A 70 15.23 -9.01 -2.89
C ASN A 70 15.95 -10.34 -3.16
N THR A 71 16.56 -10.46 -4.35
CA THR A 71 17.24 -11.68 -4.78
C THR A 71 18.52 -12.00 -3.98
N ALA A 72 19.04 -11.03 -3.23
CA ALA A 72 20.20 -11.26 -2.34
C ALA A 72 19.79 -11.73 -0.95
N GLU A 73 18.48 -11.68 -0.62
CA GLU A 73 17.93 -12.03 0.71
C GLU A 73 18.67 -11.37 1.89
N ASP A 74 19.13 -10.12 1.65
CA ASP A 74 20.00 -9.38 2.56
C ASP A 74 19.23 -8.51 3.57
N LEU A 75 17.91 -8.67 3.62
CA LEU A 75 16.99 -7.96 4.52
C LEU A 75 17.07 -6.42 4.39
N LYS A 76 17.51 -5.91 3.25
CA LYS A 76 17.36 -4.48 2.97
C LYS A 76 15.91 -4.09 2.92
N PRO A 77 15.49 -3.07 3.67
CA PRO A 77 14.09 -2.74 3.86
C PRO A 77 13.53 -1.95 2.67
N TYR A 78 13.30 -2.63 1.56
CA TYR A 78 12.64 -2.07 0.39
C TYR A 78 11.13 -2.02 0.61
N ILE A 79 10.53 -0.86 0.33
CA ILE A 79 9.08 -0.65 0.33
C ILE A 79 8.62 -0.46 -1.10
N LEU A 80 7.73 -1.33 -1.54
CA LEU A 80 6.99 -1.20 -2.80
C LEU A 80 5.71 -0.42 -2.55
N SER A 81 5.46 0.60 -3.34
CA SER A 81 4.28 1.46 -3.27
C SER A 81 3.92 1.99 -4.66
N ALA A 82 3.05 2.98 -4.75
CA ALA A 82 2.63 3.62 -5.99
C ALA A 82 3.36 4.95 -6.22
N PHE A 83 3.73 5.24 -7.46
CA PHE A 83 4.49 6.44 -7.81
C PHE A 83 3.67 7.72 -7.58
N HIS A 84 2.35 7.70 -7.82
CA HIS A 84 1.48 8.86 -7.57
C HIS A 84 1.51 9.34 -6.11
N CYS A 85 1.98 8.53 -5.16
CA CYS A 85 2.20 8.97 -3.78
C CYS A 85 3.26 10.08 -3.66
N ILE A 86 4.13 10.21 -4.66
CA ILE A 86 5.18 11.22 -4.74
C ILE A 86 5.12 12.06 -6.03
N ASP A 87 4.19 11.78 -6.93
CA ASP A 87 3.98 12.50 -8.20
C ASP A 87 2.88 13.57 -7.98
N LEU A 88 3.29 14.65 -7.36
CA LEU A 88 2.41 15.75 -6.96
C LEU A 88 2.85 17.04 -7.66
N ASP A 89 1.98 18.03 -7.73
CA ASP A 89 2.30 19.36 -8.24
C ASP A 89 3.47 20.04 -7.48
N ILE A 90 3.77 19.55 -6.28
CA ILE A 90 4.89 20.01 -5.48
C ILE A 90 6.03 18.98 -5.60
N PRO A 91 7.22 19.39 -6.09
CA PRO A 91 8.34 18.46 -6.21
C PRO A 91 8.73 17.83 -4.87
N VAL A 92 8.80 16.51 -4.84
CA VAL A 92 9.27 15.76 -3.68
C VAL A 92 10.79 15.74 -3.65
N THR A 93 11.36 16.27 -2.57
CA THR A 93 12.79 16.37 -2.34
C THR A 93 13.29 15.30 -1.36
N GLU A 94 14.60 15.10 -1.28
CA GLU A 94 15.20 14.24 -0.23
C GLU A 94 14.81 14.70 1.19
N LYS A 95 14.64 16.00 1.40
CA LYS A 95 14.18 16.56 2.67
C LYS A 95 12.76 16.08 3.02
N ASN A 96 11.90 15.91 2.02
CA ASN A 96 10.57 15.33 2.22
C ASN A 96 10.68 13.84 2.54
N LEU A 97 11.44 13.07 1.75
CA LEU A 97 11.65 11.64 1.93
C LEU A 97 12.20 11.30 3.32
N ASN A 98 13.08 12.13 3.86
CA ASN A 98 13.63 11.97 5.22
C ASN A 98 12.59 12.18 6.35
N LYS A 99 11.40 12.70 6.03
CA LYS A 99 10.29 12.90 6.97
C LYS A 99 9.16 11.90 6.79
N TYR A 100 9.21 11.05 5.76
CA TYR A 100 8.21 10.03 5.55
C TYR A 100 8.23 9.05 6.71
N THR A 101 7.05 8.71 7.23
CA THR A 101 6.93 7.79 8.35
C THR A 101 6.11 6.58 7.93
N PHE A 102 6.66 5.41 8.24
CA PHE A 102 6.10 4.11 7.90
C PHE A 102 5.60 3.45 9.18
N TYR A 103 4.30 3.15 9.24
CA TYR A 103 3.63 2.57 10.41
C TYR A 103 3.36 1.09 10.14
N PHE A 104 4.06 0.21 10.83
CA PHE A 104 3.84 -1.23 10.81
C PHE A 104 2.87 -1.61 11.93
N HIS A 105 2.05 -2.65 11.73
CA HIS A 105 1.03 -3.12 12.67
C HIS A 105 0.00 -2.04 13.05
N PHE A 106 -0.30 -1.12 12.15
CA PHE A 106 -1.32 -0.11 12.37
C PHE A 106 -2.70 -0.71 12.06
N GLU A 107 -3.22 -1.48 13.02
CA GLU A 107 -4.40 -2.32 12.87
C GLU A 107 -5.22 -2.41 14.16
N HIS A 108 -6.45 -2.84 14.06
CA HIS A 108 -7.24 -3.30 15.19
C HIS A 108 -6.77 -4.68 15.66
N THR A 109 -6.85 -4.97 16.97
CA THR A 109 -6.50 -6.29 17.52
C THR A 109 -7.53 -7.37 17.23
N GLY A 110 -8.72 -7.00 16.80
CA GLY A 110 -9.84 -7.88 16.49
C GLY A 110 -10.56 -7.47 15.21
N CYS A 111 -11.60 -8.20 14.87
CA CYS A 111 -12.39 -7.96 13.66
C CYS A 111 -13.21 -6.65 13.76
N GLU A 112 -13.75 -6.34 14.92
CA GLU A 112 -14.65 -5.21 15.11
C GLU A 112 -13.92 -3.86 15.10
N ASN A 113 -14.53 -2.82 14.51
CA ASN A 113 -13.97 -1.47 14.47
C ASN A 113 -13.85 -0.79 15.84
N ASN A 114 -14.48 -1.32 16.86
CA ASN A 114 -14.36 -0.86 18.25
C ASN A 114 -13.39 -1.69 19.10
N SER A 115 -12.71 -2.66 18.52
CA SER A 115 -11.67 -3.42 19.20
C SER A 115 -10.45 -2.53 19.48
N SER A 116 -9.59 -2.96 20.41
CA SER A 116 -8.37 -2.23 20.75
C SER A 116 -7.46 -2.07 19.53
N ILE A 117 -6.61 -1.05 19.57
CA ILE A 117 -5.61 -0.81 18.53
C ILE A 117 -4.33 -1.56 18.93
N ALA A 118 -3.73 -2.26 17.98
CA ALA A 118 -2.44 -2.92 18.17
C ALA A 118 -1.32 -1.91 18.44
N SER A 119 -0.29 -2.33 19.15
CA SER A 119 0.91 -1.51 19.33
C SER A 119 1.68 -1.42 18.03
N TYR A 120 1.45 -0.36 17.26
CA TYR A 120 2.18 -0.12 16.01
C TYR A 120 3.63 0.29 16.23
N ARG A 121 4.45 0.15 15.20
CA ARG A 121 5.87 0.50 15.16
C ARG A 121 6.13 1.46 14.02
N THR A 122 7.08 2.38 14.18
CA THR A 122 7.35 3.40 13.16
C THR A 122 8.82 3.43 12.76
N ILE A 123 9.06 3.64 11.47
CA ILE A 123 10.37 4.00 10.93
C ILE A 123 10.20 5.29 10.15
N THR A 124 11.15 6.21 10.31
CA THR A 124 11.12 7.50 9.61
C THR A 124 12.32 7.64 8.67
N GLY A 125 12.05 8.14 7.48
CA GLY A 125 13.03 8.43 6.45
C GLY A 125 13.27 7.28 5.47
N CYS A 126 13.37 7.66 4.19
CA CYS A 126 13.65 6.73 3.10
C CYS A 126 14.39 7.44 1.96
N LYS A 127 14.83 6.65 0.99
CA LYS A 127 15.36 7.09 -0.31
C LYS A 127 14.50 6.50 -1.43
N LYS A 128 14.28 7.26 -2.49
CA LYS A 128 13.71 6.72 -3.72
C LYS A 128 14.77 5.93 -4.47
N ILE A 129 14.50 4.68 -4.76
CA ILE A 129 15.38 3.78 -5.50
C ILE A 129 14.99 3.74 -6.98
N ALA A 130 13.68 3.57 -7.24
CA ALA A 130 13.14 3.54 -8.59
C ALA A 130 11.69 4.05 -8.57
N GLY A 131 11.22 4.47 -9.73
CA GLY A 131 9.83 4.88 -9.90
C GLY A 131 9.46 4.93 -11.37
N ILE A 132 8.24 4.53 -11.66
CA ILE A 132 7.62 4.58 -12.98
C ILE A 132 6.34 5.39 -12.82
N PRO A 133 6.20 6.54 -13.49
CA PRO A 133 4.99 7.35 -13.41
C PRO A 133 3.73 6.57 -13.77
N LEU A 134 2.60 7.03 -13.30
CA LEU A 134 1.31 6.51 -13.71
C LEU A 134 1.00 6.88 -15.15
N ASP A 135 1.23 8.15 -15.53
CA ASP A 135 1.05 8.58 -16.92
C ASP A 135 2.13 7.96 -17.82
N GLY A 136 1.68 7.19 -18.78
CA GLY A 136 2.53 6.41 -19.69
C GLY A 136 3.25 5.22 -19.06
N GLY A 137 2.99 4.89 -17.79
CA GLY A 137 3.69 3.86 -17.02
C GLY A 137 2.79 2.93 -16.22
N SER A 138 3.36 2.31 -15.20
CA SER A 138 2.71 1.31 -14.34
C SER A 138 2.49 1.78 -12.90
N ASP A 139 2.77 3.04 -12.59
CA ASP A 139 2.61 3.62 -11.26
C ASP A 139 3.45 2.93 -10.15
N GLY A 140 4.60 2.39 -10.49
CA GLY A 140 5.44 1.67 -9.52
C GLY A 140 6.41 2.60 -8.79
N LEU A 141 6.54 2.45 -7.47
CA LEU A 141 7.50 3.16 -6.63
C LEU A 141 8.25 2.18 -5.73
N LEU A 142 9.58 2.24 -5.77
CA LEU A 142 10.45 1.50 -4.85
C LEU A 142 11.22 2.48 -3.97
N LEU A 143 11.02 2.36 -2.67
CA LEU A 143 11.74 3.10 -1.64
C LEU A 143 12.67 2.17 -0.87
N LEU A 144 13.72 2.73 -0.27
CA LEU A 144 14.59 2.05 0.68
C LEU A 144 14.55 2.85 1.99
N LEU A 145 14.16 2.22 3.09
CA LEU A 145 14.18 2.87 4.41
C LEU A 145 15.62 3.23 4.80
N ASN A 146 15.78 4.35 5.51
CA ASN A 146 17.09 4.82 5.95
C ASN A 146 17.68 4.00 7.11
N GLN A 147 16.88 3.14 7.71
CA GLN A 147 17.23 2.31 8.87
C GLN A 147 16.83 0.86 8.61
N THR A 148 17.58 -0.08 9.15
CA THR A 148 17.17 -1.49 9.22
C THR A 148 15.95 -1.62 10.13
N ILE A 149 15.07 -2.56 9.83
CA ILE A 149 13.91 -2.85 10.68
C ILE A 149 14.38 -3.68 11.88
N PRO A 150 14.15 -3.22 13.12
CA PRO A 150 14.52 -3.98 14.31
C PRO A 150 13.76 -5.32 14.37
N GLU A 151 14.41 -6.38 14.81
CA GLU A 151 13.83 -7.72 14.89
C GLU A 151 12.51 -7.76 15.68
N HIS A 152 12.42 -6.98 16.77
CA HIS A 152 11.21 -6.92 17.60
C HIS A 152 10.00 -6.27 16.92
N TYR A 153 10.15 -5.75 15.69
CA TYR A 153 9.01 -5.32 14.86
C TYR A 153 8.27 -6.50 14.24
N ASN A 154 8.90 -7.69 14.27
CA ASN A 154 8.34 -8.90 13.63
C ASN A 154 7.87 -8.64 12.18
N ALA A 155 8.62 -7.81 11.46
CA ALA A 155 8.29 -7.45 10.08
C ALA A 155 8.55 -8.61 9.13
N TYR A 156 7.68 -8.78 8.16
CA TYR A 156 7.80 -9.81 7.13
C TYR A 156 8.19 -9.21 5.79
N TYR A 157 9.24 -9.76 5.16
CA TYR A 157 9.68 -9.34 3.83
C TYR A 157 8.92 -10.16 2.80
N ASN A 158 7.87 -9.57 2.23
CA ASN A 158 7.02 -10.21 1.26
C ASN A 158 7.79 -10.61 0.00
N GLY A 159 7.39 -11.72 -0.61
CA GLY A 159 7.86 -12.12 -1.93
C GLY A 159 7.31 -11.21 -3.03
N TRP A 160 7.82 -11.39 -4.25
CA TRP A 160 7.32 -10.70 -5.43
C TRP A 160 7.39 -11.63 -6.64
N ASP A 161 6.50 -11.41 -7.59
CA ASP A 161 6.48 -12.11 -8.87
C ASP A 161 6.43 -11.08 -10.01
N ARG A 162 7.30 -11.23 -10.98
CA ARG A 162 7.32 -10.42 -12.20
C ARG A 162 6.93 -11.21 -13.45
N SER A 163 6.39 -12.39 -13.28
CA SER A 163 5.84 -13.16 -14.39
C SER A 163 4.59 -12.46 -14.96
N ASN A 164 4.24 -12.79 -16.20
CA ASN A 164 2.97 -12.34 -16.78
C ASN A 164 1.82 -13.32 -16.50
N THR A 165 1.96 -14.17 -15.50
CA THR A 165 0.92 -15.12 -15.12
C THR A 165 -0.11 -14.44 -14.22
N ALA A 166 -1.35 -14.39 -14.68
CA ALA A 166 -2.43 -13.78 -13.92
C ALA A 166 -2.76 -14.59 -12.65
N ALA A 167 -2.86 -13.88 -11.53
CA ALA A 167 -3.32 -14.48 -10.28
C ALA A 167 -4.77 -14.98 -10.43
N GLN A 168 -5.03 -16.19 -9.96
CA GLN A 168 -6.35 -16.82 -10.02
C GLN A 168 -7.27 -16.30 -8.90
N SER A 169 -6.68 -16.01 -7.77
CA SER A 169 -7.32 -15.47 -6.56
C SER A 169 -6.26 -14.81 -5.69
N GLY A 170 -6.67 -14.07 -4.68
CA GLY A 170 -5.75 -13.47 -3.73
C GLY A 170 -6.40 -12.43 -2.82
N VAL A 171 -5.56 -11.64 -2.18
CA VAL A 171 -5.99 -10.57 -1.29
C VAL A 171 -5.21 -9.29 -1.54
N GLY A 172 -5.82 -8.15 -1.22
CA GLY A 172 -5.16 -6.87 -1.07
C GLY A 172 -5.16 -6.46 0.40
N ILE A 173 -3.98 -6.27 0.99
CA ILE A 173 -3.84 -5.77 2.37
C ILE A 173 -3.36 -4.32 2.28
N HIS A 174 -4.09 -3.38 2.87
CA HIS A 174 -3.85 -1.96 2.67
C HIS A 174 -4.47 -1.08 3.78
N HIS A 175 -4.23 0.22 3.69
CA HIS A 175 -4.75 1.24 4.60
C HIS A 175 -5.67 2.21 3.84
N PRO A 176 -6.93 1.82 3.54
CA PRO A 176 -7.83 2.64 2.73
C PRO A 176 -8.17 3.95 3.45
N SER A 177 -8.09 5.07 2.75
CA SER A 177 -8.30 6.42 3.32
C SER A 177 -7.39 6.74 4.52
N GLY A 178 -6.31 6.01 4.72
CA GLY A 178 -5.45 6.16 5.91
C GLY A 178 -6.02 5.51 7.18
N ASP A 179 -7.02 4.67 7.05
CA ASP A 179 -7.59 3.89 8.16
C ASP A 179 -6.65 2.77 8.63
N TYR A 180 -7.04 2.09 9.68
CA TYR A 180 -6.40 0.86 10.13
C TYR A 180 -6.34 -0.19 9.02
N MET A 181 -5.40 -1.12 9.14
CA MET A 181 -5.16 -2.14 8.13
C MET A 181 -6.41 -2.95 7.81
N LYS A 182 -6.73 -3.03 6.52
CA LYS A 182 -7.88 -3.76 5.97
C LYS A 182 -7.41 -4.82 5.00
N ILE A 183 -8.29 -5.76 4.73
CA ILE A 183 -8.11 -6.81 3.73
C ILE A 183 -9.29 -6.81 2.76
N SER A 184 -9.01 -7.04 1.49
CA SER A 184 -10.01 -7.25 0.45
C SER A 184 -9.64 -8.52 -0.31
N THR A 185 -10.61 -9.39 -0.56
CA THR A 185 -10.41 -10.69 -1.20
C THR A 185 -10.88 -10.66 -2.65
N PHE A 186 -10.29 -11.48 -3.51
CA PHE A 186 -10.78 -11.74 -4.86
C PHE A 186 -10.62 -13.23 -5.22
N ASN A 187 -11.59 -13.77 -5.94
CA ASN A 187 -11.63 -15.15 -6.40
C ASN A 187 -11.79 -15.30 -7.93
N LYS A 188 -11.69 -14.17 -8.63
CA LYS A 188 -11.73 -14.14 -10.10
C LYS A 188 -10.35 -13.86 -10.65
N VAL A 189 -10.00 -14.54 -11.74
CA VAL A 189 -8.71 -14.36 -12.41
C VAL A 189 -8.46 -12.88 -12.72
N ALA A 190 -7.34 -12.36 -12.26
CA ALA A 190 -6.88 -11.01 -12.61
C ALA A 190 -6.68 -10.89 -14.13
N ARG A 191 -6.92 -9.71 -14.69
CA ARG A 191 -6.76 -9.47 -16.12
C ARG A 191 -5.83 -8.31 -16.37
N THR A 192 -4.98 -8.40 -17.37
CA THR A 192 -4.20 -7.26 -17.83
C THR A 192 -5.13 -6.13 -18.22
N SER A 193 -4.77 -4.92 -17.86
CA SER A 193 -5.55 -3.72 -18.12
C SER A 193 -4.67 -2.51 -18.34
N THR A 194 -5.21 -1.54 -19.03
CA THR A 194 -4.66 -0.18 -19.08
C THR A 194 -5.46 0.67 -18.13
N TRP A 195 -4.80 1.32 -17.20
CA TRP A 195 -5.48 2.24 -16.30
C TRP A 195 -5.83 3.54 -17.05
N TYR A 196 -7.02 4.07 -16.81
CA TYR A 196 -7.51 5.33 -17.34
C TYR A 196 -8.00 6.20 -16.20
N GLY A 197 -7.36 7.34 -15.99
CA GLY A 197 -7.72 8.34 -15.01
C GLY A 197 -8.53 9.49 -15.59
N ILE A 198 -8.72 10.50 -14.77
CA ILE A 198 -9.25 11.82 -15.19
C ILE A 198 -8.13 12.62 -15.86
N ASP A 199 -8.50 13.73 -16.52
CA ASP A 199 -7.55 14.66 -17.16
C ASP A 199 -6.59 14.02 -18.19
N ASN A 200 -7.08 12.99 -18.91
CA ASN A 200 -6.33 12.24 -19.92
C ASN A 200 -5.11 11.47 -19.39
N ILE A 201 -4.93 11.32 -18.09
CA ILE A 201 -3.89 10.48 -17.53
C ILE A 201 -4.19 9.02 -17.90
N LYS A 202 -3.20 8.36 -18.49
CA LYS A 202 -3.34 7.00 -18.99
C LYS A 202 -2.08 6.20 -18.71
N GLY A 203 -2.23 5.07 -18.04
CA GLY A 203 -1.14 4.12 -17.85
C GLY A 203 -0.63 3.52 -19.17
N ALA A 204 0.54 2.91 -19.13
CA ALA A 204 1.02 2.16 -20.28
C ALA A 204 0.06 1.02 -20.66
N PRO A 205 -0.03 0.65 -21.93
CA PRO A 205 -0.93 -0.42 -22.37
C PRO A 205 -0.66 -1.74 -21.62
N ASN A 206 -1.71 -2.30 -21.02
CA ASN A 206 -1.67 -3.56 -20.29
C ASN A 206 -0.62 -3.63 -19.15
N ALA A 207 -0.26 -2.50 -18.56
CA ALA A 207 0.73 -2.43 -17.49
C ALA A 207 0.14 -2.61 -16.09
N HIS A 208 -1.16 -2.85 -15.99
CA HIS A 208 -1.86 -3.02 -14.71
C HIS A 208 -2.64 -4.33 -14.70
N TRP A 209 -2.82 -4.86 -13.50
CA TRP A 209 -3.76 -5.94 -13.24
C TRP A 209 -5.10 -5.36 -12.78
N ASN A 210 -6.17 -5.70 -13.49
CA ASN A 210 -7.53 -5.43 -13.05
C ASN A 210 -7.97 -6.57 -12.14
N VAL A 211 -8.24 -6.24 -10.89
CA VAL A 211 -8.71 -7.14 -9.84
C VAL A 211 -10.12 -6.71 -9.44
N VAL A 212 -11.04 -7.67 -9.37
CA VAL A 212 -12.41 -7.43 -8.91
C VAL A 212 -12.55 -8.03 -7.52
N PHE A 213 -12.53 -7.19 -6.51
CA PHE A 213 -12.72 -7.61 -5.13
C PHE A 213 -14.14 -8.08 -4.87
N GLU A 214 -14.28 -9.05 -3.99
CA GLU A 214 -15.57 -9.52 -3.50
C GLU A 214 -16.16 -8.43 -2.60
N GLN A 215 -17.47 -8.23 -2.74
CA GLN A 215 -18.19 -7.42 -1.75
C GLN A 215 -18.48 -8.33 -0.55
N THR A 216 -17.86 -8.06 0.57
CA THR A 216 -18.31 -8.62 1.84
C THR A 216 -19.64 -7.98 2.22
N ALA A 217 -20.61 -8.79 2.52
CA ALA A 217 -21.98 -8.38 2.84
C ALA A 217 -22.05 -7.62 4.17
#